data_cd6f2cda075a0685872225d745676557
#
_entry.id   cd6f2cda075a0685872225d745676557
#
_cell.length_a   1.000
_cell.length_b   1.000
_cell.length_c   1.000
_cell.angle_alpha   90.00
_cell.angle_beta   90.00
_cell.angle_gamma   90.00
#
_symmetry.space_group_name_H-M   'P 1'
#
loop_
_entity.id
_entity.type
_entity.pdbx_description
1 polymer ?
#
loop_
_entity_poly.entity_id
_entity_poly.type
_entity_poly.pdbx_seq_one_letter_code
_entity_poly.pdbx_strand_id
1 'polypeptide(L)'
;MEYDVKSLVIGLDLGGTNSVFGIVDGDGEIIATTSIKTQTFQRVEQYVEESVKAVMQIVEQVGGMEKIRAMGIGAPCGNYYKGTIENAANLVWAKGIVPLADMFAEKLGIPVAITNDANAAAMGEMKYGAAVGMKNF
;
A
#
# COMPACT_ATOMS: atom_id res chain seq x y z
N MET A 1 7.34 -21.18 7.74
CA MET A 1 6.29 -20.79 8.69
C MET A 1 5.01 -20.46 7.94
N GLU A 2 3.91 -20.95 8.43
CA GLU A 2 2.63 -20.65 7.82
C GLU A 2 1.90 -19.54 8.56
N TYR A 3 1.21 -18.72 7.81
CA TYR A 3 0.37 -17.65 8.35
C TYR A 3 -1.09 -17.98 8.10
N ASP A 4 -1.95 -17.52 8.97
CA ASP A 4 -3.38 -17.73 8.81
C ASP A 4 -3.91 -16.96 7.59
N VAL A 5 -4.97 -17.47 7.00
CA VAL A 5 -5.64 -16.79 5.92
C VAL A 5 -6.07 -15.40 6.38
N LYS A 6 -5.79 -14.38 5.55
CA LYS A 6 -6.19 -13.00 5.83
C LYS A 6 -5.60 -12.43 7.13
N SER A 7 -4.39 -12.85 7.49
CA SER A 7 -3.75 -12.35 8.71
C SER A 7 -2.70 -11.27 8.45
N LEU A 8 -2.30 -11.06 7.20
CA LEU A 8 -1.22 -10.15 6.85
C LEU A 8 -1.73 -8.90 6.14
N VAL A 9 -0.98 -7.81 6.27
CA VAL A 9 -1.32 -6.52 5.66
C VAL A 9 -0.13 -6.02 4.86
N ILE A 10 -0.39 -5.48 3.67
CA ILE A 10 0.63 -4.81 2.88
C ILE A 10 0.66 -3.34 3.29
N GLY A 11 1.85 -2.82 3.57
CA GLY A 11 2.04 -1.40 3.80
C GLY A 11 2.86 -0.80 2.67
N LEU A 12 2.47 0.37 2.21
CA LEU A 12 3.24 1.14 1.22
C LEU A 12 3.57 2.51 1.79
N ASP A 13 4.86 2.80 1.89
CA ASP A 13 5.32 4.14 2.22
C ASP A 13 5.75 4.78 0.91
N LEU A 14 4.89 5.66 0.37
CA LEU A 14 5.09 6.28 -0.93
C LEU A 14 5.90 7.56 -0.75
N GLY A 15 7.22 7.45 -0.88
CA GLY A 15 8.09 8.61 -0.79
C GLY A 15 8.32 9.24 -2.17
N GLY A 16 8.87 10.44 -2.16
CA GLY A 16 9.15 11.15 -3.41
C GLY A 16 10.20 10.48 -4.28
N THR A 17 11.14 9.77 -3.67
CA THR A 17 12.22 9.10 -4.40
C THR A 17 12.00 7.59 -4.47
N ASN A 18 11.65 6.98 -3.36
CA ASN A 18 11.46 5.53 -3.26
C ASN A 18 10.10 5.22 -2.69
N SER A 19 9.51 4.13 -3.20
CA SER A 19 8.29 3.57 -2.64
C SER A 19 8.67 2.27 -1.96
N VAL A 20 8.43 2.15 -0.66
CA VAL A 20 8.81 1.00 0.13
C VAL A 20 7.57 0.20 0.49
N PHE A 21 7.58 -1.08 0.15
CA PHE A 21 6.48 -1.99 0.48
C PHE A 21 6.93 -2.93 1.58
N GLY A 22 6.02 -3.21 2.51
CA GLY A 22 6.28 -4.19 3.55
C GLY A 22 5.06 -5.04 3.79
N ILE A 23 5.28 -6.26 4.24
CA ILE A 23 4.19 -7.11 4.70
C ILE A 23 4.32 -7.22 6.20
N VAL A 24 3.23 -6.94 6.91
CA VAL A 24 3.18 -6.86 8.36
C VAL A 24 2.26 -7.94 8.88
N ASP A 25 2.70 -8.67 9.90
CA ASP A 25 1.89 -9.72 10.51
C ASP A 25 0.98 -9.17 11.61
N GLY A 26 0.23 -10.07 12.26
CA GLY A 26 -0.71 -9.68 13.31
C GLY A 26 -0.07 -9.05 14.52
N ASP A 27 1.22 -9.28 14.74
CA ASP A 27 1.95 -8.72 15.87
C ASP A 27 2.64 -7.40 15.54
N GLY A 28 2.53 -6.93 14.31
CA GLY A 28 3.15 -5.69 13.88
C GLY A 28 4.57 -5.85 13.38
N GLU A 29 5.01 -7.09 13.18
CA GLU A 29 6.34 -7.36 12.67
C GLU A 29 6.37 -7.27 11.16
N ILE A 30 7.40 -6.62 10.61
CA ILE A 30 7.60 -6.56 9.17
C ILE A 30 8.31 -7.84 8.77
N ILE A 31 7.64 -8.67 7.98
CA ILE A 31 8.15 -10.00 7.63
C ILE A 31 8.73 -10.09 6.23
N ALA A 32 8.47 -9.11 5.39
CA ALA A 32 9.04 -9.03 4.04
C ALA A 32 8.99 -7.60 3.55
N THR A 33 9.97 -7.17 2.78
CA THR A 33 10.01 -5.82 2.23
C THR A 33 10.54 -5.81 0.81
N THR A 34 10.16 -4.78 0.06
CA THR A 34 10.73 -4.50 -1.26
C THR A 34 10.55 -3.00 -1.53
N SER A 35 11.20 -2.50 -2.55
CA SER A 35 11.06 -1.10 -2.92
C SER A 35 11.23 -0.91 -4.42
N ILE A 36 10.67 0.19 -4.92
CA ILE A 36 10.86 0.62 -6.30
C ILE A 36 11.13 2.12 -6.30
N LYS A 37 11.65 2.63 -7.40
CA LYS A 37 11.82 4.07 -7.58
C LYS A 37 10.47 4.69 -7.89
N THR A 38 10.10 5.73 -7.15
CA THR A 38 8.78 6.37 -7.32
C THR A 38 8.66 7.13 -8.63
N GLN A 39 9.70 7.83 -9.03
CA GLN A 39 9.62 8.82 -10.12
C GLN A 39 10.16 8.33 -11.45
N THR A 40 10.34 7.02 -11.62
CA THR A 40 10.78 6.44 -12.88
C THR A 40 9.68 6.47 -13.94
N PHE A 41 8.43 6.55 -13.51
CA PHE A 41 7.27 6.37 -14.38
C PHE A 41 6.65 7.71 -14.75
N GLN A 42 6.13 7.80 -15.97
CA GLN A 42 5.45 8.99 -16.44
C GLN A 42 3.95 8.97 -16.15
N ARG A 43 3.39 7.78 -15.98
CA ARG A 43 1.96 7.59 -15.80
C ARG A 43 1.70 6.74 -14.57
N VAL A 44 0.60 7.05 -13.88
CA VAL A 44 0.24 6.32 -12.67
C VAL A 44 -0.03 4.84 -12.96
N GLU A 45 -0.56 4.52 -14.13
CA GLU A 45 -0.81 3.12 -14.50
C GLU A 45 0.48 2.31 -14.51
N GLN A 46 1.56 2.90 -15.02
CA GLN A 46 2.87 2.26 -15.00
C GLN A 46 3.38 2.06 -13.59
N TYR A 47 3.21 3.08 -12.75
CA TYR A 47 3.63 3.00 -11.36
C TYR A 47 2.89 1.88 -10.63
N VAL A 48 1.57 1.81 -10.79
CA VAL A 48 0.76 0.77 -10.14
C VAL A 48 1.15 -0.62 -10.65
N GLU A 49 1.36 -0.76 -11.95
CA GLU A 49 1.72 -2.05 -12.52
C GLU A 49 3.05 -2.57 -11.98
N GLU A 50 4.06 -1.71 -11.93
CA GLU A 50 5.37 -2.10 -11.39
C GLU A 50 5.31 -2.33 -9.89
N SER A 51 4.49 -1.56 -9.20
CA SER A 51 4.27 -1.76 -7.76
C SER A 51 3.66 -3.13 -7.48
N VAL A 52 2.67 -3.51 -8.25
CA VAL A 52 2.02 -4.81 -8.09
C VAL A 52 3.01 -5.94 -8.34
N LYS A 53 3.84 -5.81 -9.36
CA LYS A 53 4.87 -6.82 -9.62
C LYS A 53 5.82 -6.97 -8.43
N ALA A 54 6.27 -5.87 -7.88
CA ALA A 54 7.18 -5.90 -6.73
C ALA A 54 6.51 -6.51 -5.50
N VAL A 55 5.28 -6.11 -5.24
CA VAL A 55 4.51 -6.61 -4.09
C VAL A 55 4.27 -8.11 -4.22
N MET A 56 3.94 -8.57 -5.43
CA MET A 56 3.66 -10.00 -5.62
C MET A 56 4.87 -10.87 -5.32
N GLN A 57 6.08 -10.35 -5.53
CA GLN A 57 7.27 -11.10 -5.18
C GLN A 57 7.36 -11.39 -3.69
N ILE A 58 7.07 -10.39 -2.84
CA ILE A 58 7.11 -10.61 -1.39
C ILE A 58 5.85 -11.33 -0.90
N VAL A 59 4.73 -11.15 -1.57
CA VAL A 59 3.51 -11.88 -1.24
C VAL A 59 3.73 -13.39 -1.43
N GLU A 60 4.40 -13.78 -2.49
CA GLU A 60 4.71 -15.20 -2.72
C GLU A 60 5.58 -15.78 -1.62
N GLN A 61 6.48 -14.97 -1.07
CA GLN A 61 7.35 -15.42 0.01
C GLN A 61 6.59 -15.75 1.29
N VAL A 62 5.43 -15.15 1.49
CA VAL A 62 4.64 -15.33 2.71
C VAL A 62 3.42 -16.23 2.53
N GLY A 63 3.25 -16.80 1.36
CA GLY A 63 2.20 -17.79 1.14
C GLY A 63 1.11 -17.39 0.16
N GLY A 64 1.23 -16.23 -0.50
CA GLY A 64 0.29 -15.82 -1.54
C GLY A 64 -0.75 -14.82 -1.07
N MET A 65 -1.53 -14.32 -2.02
CA MET A 65 -2.53 -13.29 -1.75
C MET A 65 -3.62 -13.73 -0.78
N GLU A 66 -3.86 -15.01 -0.66
CA GLU A 66 -4.86 -15.50 0.29
C GLU A 66 -4.51 -15.17 1.74
N LYS A 67 -3.25 -14.85 2.01
CA LYS A 67 -2.80 -14.46 3.34
C LYS A 67 -2.98 -12.97 3.60
N ILE A 68 -3.25 -12.19 2.56
CA ILE A 68 -3.30 -10.74 2.65
C ILE A 68 -4.72 -10.25 2.89
N ARG A 69 -4.89 -9.48 3.96
CA ARG A 69 -6.19 -8.94 4.35
C ARG A 69 -6.51 -7.62 3.68
N ALA A 70 -5.50 -6.75 3.61
CA ALA A 70 -5.71 -5.38 3.17
C ALA A 70 -4.38 -4.73 2.86
N MET A 71 -4.44 -3.53 2.28
CA MET A 71 -3.25 -2.72 2.01
C MET A 71 -3.47 -1.30 2.54
N GLY A 72 -2.42 -0.74 3.12
CA GLY A 72 -2.42 0.64 3.55
C GLY A 72 -1.35 1.44 2.84
N ILE A 73 -1.68 2.65 2.43
CA ILE A 73 -0.75 3.53 1.72
C ILE A 73 -0.58 4.81 2.51
N GLY A 74 0.66 5.13 2.87
CA GLY A 74 1.03 6.44 3.39
C GLY A 74 1.64 7.24 2.26
N ALA A 75 1.06 8.38 1.93
CA ALA A 75 1.50 9.16 0.78
C ALA A 75 1.32 10.66 1.04
N PRO A 76 2.20 11.49 0.44
CA PRO A 76 1.99 12.93 0.51
C PRO A 76 0.68 13.26 -0.21
N CYS A 77 -0.05 14.23 0.32
CA CYS A 77 -1.32 14.67 -0.26
C CYS A 77 -2.36 13.54 -0.37
N GLY A 78 -2.26 12.52 0.48
CA GLY A 78 -3.25 11.46 0.52
C GLY A 78 -4.55 11.92 1.12
N ASN A 79 -5.67 11.47 0.55
CA ASN A 79 -7.00 11.74 1.04
C ASN A 79 -7.65 10.43 1.48
N TYR A 80 -7.77 10.24 2.76
CA TYR A 80 -8.29 9.02 3.35
C TYR A 80 -9.72 8.72 2.89
N TYR A 81 -10.56 9.75 2.86
CA TYR A 81 -11.99 9.57 2.57
C TYR A 81 -12.24 9.18 1.11
N LYS A 82 -11.43 9.68 0.20
CA LYS A 82 -11.60 9.42 -1.24
C LYS A 82 -10.68 8.33 -1.75
N GLY A 83 -9.66 7.95 -0.99
CA GLY A 83 -8.67 6.99 -1.46
C GLY A 83 -7.80 7.54 -2.58
N THR A 84 -7.54 8.86 -2.58
CA THR A 84 -6.86 9.54 -3.68
C THR A 84 -5.60 10.23 -3.22
N ILE A 85 -4.72 10.53 -4.18
CA ILE A 85 -3.62 11.46 -4.02
C ILE A 85 -4.01 12.70 -4.83
N GLU A 86 -3.96 13.87 -4.19
CA GLU A 86 -4.44 15.09 -4.81
C GLU A 86 -3.35 16.13 -4.92
N ASN A 87 -3.07 16.56 -6.13
CA ASN A 87 -2.14 17.67 -6.41
C ASN A 87 -0.76 17.48 -5.80
N ALA A 88 -0.22 16.27 -5.90
CA ALA A 88 1.10 15.95 -5.36
C ALA A 88 2.18 16.46 -6.31
N ALA A 89 2.63 17.68 -6.10
CA ALA A 89 3.60 18.33 -6.96
C ALA A 89 4.91 17.58 -7.09
N ASN A 90 5.25 16.78 -6.08
CA ASN A 90 6.50 16.04 -6.05
C ASN A 90 6.45 14.71 -6.81
N LEU A 91 5.29 14.33 -7.32
CA LEU A 91 5.13 13.06 -8.00
C LEU A 91 4.81 13.30 -9.48
N VAL A 92 5.71 12.87 -10.34
CA VAL A 92 5.60 13.11 -11.78
C VAL A 92 4.28 12.58 -12.35
N TRP A 93 3.87 11.40 -11.89
CA TRP A 93 2.66 10.74 -12.40
C TRP A 93 1.39 11.11 -11.64
N ALA A 94 1.49 11.95 -10.62
CA ALA A 94 0.34 12.26 -9.75
C ALA A 94 -0.11 13.71 -9.90
N LYS A 95 -0.53 14.09 -11.09
CA LYS A 95 -1.06 15.42 -11.35
C LYS A 95 -2.57 15.38 -11.20
N GLY A 96 -3.13 16.38 -10.48
CA GLY A 96 -4.55 16.42 -10.22
C GLY A 96 -4.96 15.41 -9.17
N ILE A 97 -6.07 14.73 -9.40
CA ILE A 97 -6.62 13.75 -8.46
C ILE A 97 -6.39 12.34 -9.01
N VAL A 98 -5.65 11.53 -8.25
CA VAL A 98 -5.32 10.16 -8.66
C VAL A 98 -5.99 9.17 -7.71
N PRO A 99 -6.89 8.31 -8.19
CA PRO A 99 -7.60 7.33 -7.35
C PRO A 99 -6.71 6.11 -7.07
N LEU A 100 -5.61 6.34 -6.38
CA LEU A 100 -4.58 5.32 -6.20
C LEU A 100 -5.06 4.11 -5.41
N ALA A 101 -5.86 4.33 -4.37
CA ALA A 101 -6.37 3.22 -3.57
C ALA A 101 -7.23 2.29 -4.41
N ASP A 102 -8.12 2.84 -5.23
CA ASP A 102 -8.98 2.05 -6.10
C ASP A 102 -8.18 1.28 -7.14
N MET A 103 -7.12 1.90 -7.65
CA MET A 103 -6.27 1.25 -8.66
C MET A 103 -5.57 0.03 -8.08
N PHE A 104 -5.04 0.14 -6.86
CA PHE A 104 -4.44 -1.02 -6.20
C PHE A 104 -5.48 -2.06 -5.80
N ALA A 105 -6.64 -1.62 -5.30
CA ALA A 105 -7.70 -2.54 -4.91
C ALA A 105 -8.17 -3.39 -6.09
N GLU A 106 -8.29 -2.77 -7.25
CA GLU A 106 -8.70 -3.47 -8.47
C GLU A 106 -7.67 -4.53 -8.88
N LYS A 107 -6.38 -4.18 -8.79
CA LYS A 107 -5.32 -5.10 -9.20
C LYS A 107 -5.12 -6.24 -8.20
N LEU A 108 -5.25 -5.96 -6.92
CA LEU A 108 -4.93 -6.92 -5.87
C LEU A 108 -6.15 -7.66 -5.32
N GLY A 109 -7.33 -7.12 -5.53
CA GLY A 109 -8.56 -7.75 -5.05
C GLY A 109 -8.75 -7.67 -3.55
N ILE A 110 -8.18 -6.65 -2.91
CA ILE A 110 -8.27 -6.45 -1.45
C ILE A 110 -8.62 -5.00 -1.15
N PRO A 111 -9.16 -4.71 0.04
CA PRO A 111 -9.41 -3.33 0.44
C PRO A 111 -8.10 -2.56 0.56
N VAL A 112 -8.11 -1.31 0.11
CA VAL A 112 -6.94 -0.42 0.16
C VAL A 112 -7.36 0.91 0.73
N ALA A 113 -6.59 1.42 1.70
CA ALA A 113 -6.82 2.74 2.28
C ALA A 113 -5.57 3.60 2.13
N ILE A 114 -5.74 4.91 2.08
CA ILE A 114 -4.63 5.84 1.88
C ILE A 114 -4.76 6.99 2.87
N THR A 115 -3.62 7.48 3.33
CA THR A 115 -3.57 8.62 4.24
C THR A 115 -2.33 9.46 3.93
N ASN A 116 -2.28 10.67 4.47
CA ASN A 116 -1.11 11.52 4.29
C ASN A 116 -0.05 11.34 5.39
N ASP A 117 -0.26 10.43 6.32
CA ASP A 117 0.70 10.10 7.36
C ASP A 117 1.39 8.78 7.02
N ALA A 118 2.52 8.86 6.34
CA ALA A 118 3.21 7.69 5.85
C ALA A 118 3.64 6.73 6.96
N ASN A 119 4.17 7.25 8.06
CA ASN A 119 4.64 6.39 9.13
C ASN A 119 3.51 5.63 9.81
N ALA A 120 2.45 6.35 10.13
CA ALA A 120 1.30 5.73 10.78
C ALA A 120 0.60 4.76 9.86
N ALA A 121 0.42 5.14 8.60
CA ALA A 121 -0.34 4.35 7.65
C ALA A 121 0.38 3.06 7.28
N ALA A 122 1.66 3.17 6.91
CA ALA A 122 2.33 2.03 6.32
C ALA A 122 2.64 0.92 7.30
N MET A 123 3.02 1.25 8.52
CA MET A 123 3.52 0.23 9.44
C MET A 123 2.80 0.14 10.77
N GLY A 124 2.33 1.25 11.29
CA GLY A 124 1.70 1.27 12.60
C GLY A 124 0.20 1.33 12.53
N GLU A 125 -0.30 2.50 12.14
CA GLU A 125 -1.73 2.73 12.13
C GLU A 125 -2.48 1.85 11.15
N MET A 126 -1.88 1.57 10.00
CA MET A 126 -2.55 0.71 9.04
C MET A 126 -2.73 -0.72 9.50
N LYS A 127 -1.81 -1.23 10.28
CA LYS A 127 -1.99 -2.52 10.91
C LYS A 127 -3.26 -2.50 11.77
N TYR A 128 -3.40 -1.45 12.58
CA TYR A 128 -4.60 -1.26 13.37
C TYR A 128 -5.81 -0.99 12.52
N GLY A 129 -5.68 -0.12 11.54
CA GLY A 129 -6.76 0.20 10.63
C GLY A 129 -7.29 -1.03 9.92
N ALA A 130 -6.40 -1.87 9.44
CA ALA A 130 -6.80 -3.09 8.76
C ALA A 130 -7.41 -4.10 9.72
N ALA A 131 -6.85 -4.24 10.92
CA ALA A 131 -7.30 -5.25 11.87
C ALA A 131 -8.53 -4.82 12.66
N VAL A 132 -8.63 -3.56 13.00
CA VAL A 132 -9.68 -3.05 13.87
C VAL A 132 -10.61 -2.12 13.12
N GLY A 133 -10.03 -1.10 12.50
CA GLY A 133 -10.80 -0.04 11.87
C GLY A 133 -11.60 -0.50 10.67
N MET A 134 -11.14 -1.52 9.97
CA MET A 134 -11.91 -2.03 8.84
C MET A 134 -13.24 -2.61 9.28
N LYS A 135 -13.40 -2.86 10.55
CA LYS A 135 -14.67 -3.29 11.10
C LYS A 135 -15.54 -2.12 11.51
N ASN A 136 -14.92 -1.01 11.84
CA ASN A 136 -15.58 0.09 12.52
C ASN A 136 -15.54 1.41 11.79
N PHE A 137 -14.90 1.46 10.70
CA PHE A 137 -14.81 2.69 9.90
C PHE A 137 -16.11 2.99 9.21
#